data_502eae8a324b370532530afcf14c0acc
#
_entry.id   502eae8a324b370532530afcf14c0acc
#
_cell.length_a   1.000
_cell.length_b   1.000
_cell.length_c   1.000
_cell.angle_alpha   90.00
_cell.angle_beta   90.00
_cell.angle_gamma   90.00
#
_symmetry.space_group_name_H-M   'P 1'
#
loop_
_entity.id
_entity.type
_entity.pdbx_description
1 polymer ?
#
loop_
_entity_poly.entity_id
_entity_poly.type
_entity_poly.pdbx_seq_one_letter_code
_entity_poly.pdbx_strand_id
1 'polypeptide(L)'
;MIRHASPQDLPSILRVYEIARKFMAENGNPSQWGNTFPPEEMLKEDIEKQQLYVYTNENLIHGVFAFMPGNDPTYDYIENGSWRSAAPYSTIHRIASDGTERGVFTTCINYCKEQSPHLRIDTHENNEVMKHLIEKNGFIKCGTIYVEDGSSRIAFDYLK
;
A
#
# COMPACT_ATOMS: atom_id res chain seq x y z
N MET A 1 10.32 -11.58 7.44
CA MET A 1 10.99 -11.75 6.14
C MET A 1 10.04 -11.33 5.01
N ILE A 2 10.56 -10.59 4.06
CA ILE A 2 9.80 -10.15 2.87
C ILE A 2 10.18 -11.06 1.68
N ARG A 3 9.18 -11.55 0.96
CA ARG A 3 9.38 -12.32 -0.27
C ARG A 3 8.24 -12.08 -1.25
N HIS A 4 8.43 -12.46 -2.50
CA HIS A 4 7.35 -12.47 -3.47
C HIS A 4 6.23 -13.42 -3.02
N ALA A 5 4.99 -13.01 -3.26
CA ALA A 5 3.84 -13.89 -3.06
C ALA A 5 3.81 -14.95 -4.16
N SER A 6 3.33 -16.14 -3.81
CA SER A 6 3.09 -17.23 -4.74
C SER A 6 1.61 -17.59 -4.79
N PRO A 7 1.13 -18.32 -5.82
CA PRO A 7 -0.29 -18.70 -5.88
C PRO A 7 -0.78 -19.47 -4.64
N GLN A 8 0.09 -20.24 -4.00
CA GLN A 8 -0.24 -20.99 -2.79
C GLN A 8 -0.52 -20.10 -1.58
N ASP A 9 -0.04 -18.85 -1.61
CA ASP A 9 -0.23 -17.89 -0.53
C ASP A 9 -1.61 -17.24 -0.54
N LEU A 10 -2.37 -17.39 -1.63
CA LEU A 10 -3.61 -16.65 -1.83
C LEU A 10 -4.61 -16.76 -0.67
N PRO A 11 -4.89 -17.93 -0.11
CA PRO A 11 -5.80 -18.02 1.04
C PRO A 11 -5.36 -17.17 2.23
N SER A 12 -4.08 -17.18 2.55
CA SER A 12 -3.52 -16.37 3.64
C SER A 12 -3.55 -14.87 3.33
N ILE A 13 -3.31 -14.50 2.08
CA ILE A 13 -3.37 -13.11 1.63
C ILE A 13 -4.80 -12.58 1.75
N LEU A 14 -5.79 -13.36 1.31
CA LEU A 14 -7.21 -12.99 1.43
C LEU A 14 -7.61 -12.80 2.89
N ARG A 15 -7.11 -13.64 3.79
CA ARG A 15 -7.33 -13.51 5.23
C ARG A 15 -6.78 -12.17 5.76
N VAL A 16 -5.56 -11.81 5.38
CA VAL A 16 -4.95 -10.54 5.82
C VAL A 16 -5.77 -9.35 5.35
N TYR A 17 -6.22 -9.34 4.11
CA TYR A 17 -7.03 -8.24 3.59
C TYR A 17 -8.40 -8.16 4.27
N GLU A 18 -9.03 -9.30 4.57
CA GLU A 18 -10.31 -9.32 5.27
C GLU A 18 -10.16 -8.68 6.67
N ILE A 19 -9.13 -9.06 7.40
CA ILE A 19 -8.83 -8.49 8.72
C ILE A 19 -8.55 -6.99 8.60
N ALA A 20 -7.77 -6.58 7.60
CA ALA A 20 -7.45 -5.16 7.38
C ALA A 20 -8.68 -4.32 7.05
N ARG A 21 -9.60 -4.83 6.21
CA ARG A 21 -10.85 -4.12 5.89
C ARG A 21 -11.71 -3.91 7.13
N LYS A 22 -11.81 -4.93 7.96
CA LYS A 22 -12.57 -4.87 9.21
C LYS A 22 -11.97 -3.81 10.15
N PHE A 23 -10.65 -3.80 10.28
CA PHE A 23 -9.94 -2.81 11.07
C PHE A 23 -10.19 -1.40 10.54
N MET A 24 -10.13 -1.19 9.23
CA MET A 24 -10.41 0.11 8.61
C MET A 24 -11.83 0.60 8.97
N ALA A 25 -12.83 -0.26 8.82
CA ALA A 25 -14.21 0.08 9.11
C ALA A 25 -14.40 0.45 10.59
N GLU A 26 -13.77 -0.29 11.50
CA GLU A 26 -13.86 -0.05 12.94
C GLU A 26 -13.11 1.22 13.38
N ASN A 27 -12.19 1.73 12.55
CA ASN A 27 -11.36 2.90 12.85
C ASN A 27 -11.71 4.12 11.99
N GLY A 28 -12.97 4.23 11.56
CA GLY A 28 -13.48 5.43 10.90
C GLY A 28 -13.19 5.52 9.41
N ASN A 29 -12.74 4.44 8.78
CA ASN A 29 -12.42 4.42 7.35
C ASN A 29 -13.14 3.25 6.62
N PRO A 30 -14.49 3.24 6.58
CA PRO A 30 -15.22 2.13 5.99
C PRO A 30 -15.27 2.15 4.46
N SER A 31 -14.92 3.28 3.82
CA SER A 31 -15.17 3.47 2.38
C SER A 31 -13.94 3.31 1.50
N GLN A 32 -12.73 3.33 2.03
CA GLN A 32 -11.52 3.23 1.19
C GLN A 32 -11.47 1.90 0.41
N TRP A 33 -11.64 0.79 1.09
CA TRP A 33 -11.67 -0.54 0.47
C TRP A 33 -13.06 -1.20 0.55
N GLY A 34 -13.98 -0.62 1.32
CA GLY A 34 -15.30 -1.20 1.52
C GLY A 34 -15.21 -2.62 2.11
N ASN A 35 -15.98 -3.53 1.53
CA ASN A 35 -16.07 -4.92 2.01
C ASN A 35 -15.35 -5.93 1.10
N THR A 36 -14.91 -5.52 -0.08
CA THR A 36 -14.47 -6.46 -1.12
C THR A 36 -13.14 -6.13 -1.79
N PHE A 37 -12.64 -4.90 -1.66
CA PHE A 37 -11.39 -4.51 -2.29
C PHE A 37 -10.20 -4.91 -1.41
N PRO A 38 -9.08 -5.41 -1.93
CA PRO A 38 -8.85 -5.68 -3.36
C PRO A 38 -9.50 -6.99 -3.81
N PRO A 39 -10.03 -7.05 -5.06
CA PRO A 39 -10.65 -8.27 -5.55
C PRO A 39 -9.61 -9.37 -5.81
N GLU A 40 -10.05 -10.62 -5.67
CA GLU A 40 -9.17 -11.78 -5.82
C GLU A 40 -8.44 -11.79 -7.16
N GLU A 41 -9.13 -11.43 -8.25
CA GLU A 41 -8.54 -11.41 -9.59
C GLU A 41 -7.37 -10.43 -9.69
N MET A 42 -7.47 -9.28 -9.03
CA MET A 42 -6.37 -8.31 -8.97
C MET A 42 -5.17 -8.89 -8.25
N LEU A 43 -5.38 -9.62 -7.17
CA LEU A 43 -4.31 -10.25 -6.40
C LEU A 43 -3.62 -11.34 -7.19
N LYS A 44 -4.38 -12.14 -7.93
CA LYS A 44 -3.83 -13.17 -8.82
C LYS A 44 -2.95 -12.53 -9.90
N GLU A 45 -3.41 -11.44 -10.49
CA GLU A 45 -2.65 -10.70 -11.49
C GLU A 45 -1.36 -10.14 -10.89
N ASP A 46 -1.43 -9.56 -9.69
CA ASP A 46 -0.26 -9.02 -8.99
C ASP A 46 0.76 -10.13 -8.69
N ILE A 47 0.30 -11.31 -8.31
CA ILE A 47 1.18 -12.47 -8.09
C ILE A 47 1.85 -12.89 -9.39
N GLU A 48 1.09 -12.99 -10.47
CA GLU A 48 1.61 -13.39 -11.78
C GLU A 48 2.67 -12.41 -12.29
N LYS A 49 2.46 -11.11 -12.08
CA LYS A 49 3.40 -10.05 -12.46
C LYS A 49 4.58 -9.92 -11.50
N GLN A 50 4.63 -10.72 -10.46
CA GLN A 50 5.68 -10.68 -9.43
C GLN A 50 5.81 -9.30 -8.77
N GLN A 51 4.69 -8.65 -8.54
CA GLN A 51 4.64 -7.33 -7.89
C GLN A 51 3.87 -7.36 -6.57
N LEU A 52 3.44 -8.52 -6.10
CA LEU A 52 2.84 -8.70 -4.78
C LEU A 52 3.86 -9.36 -3.85
N TYR A 53 4.01 -8.80 -2.66
CA TYR A 53 4.97 -9.25 -1.65
C TYR A 53 4.25 -9.58 -0.36
N VAL A 54 4.80 -10.51 0.39
CA VAL A 54 4.29 -10.89 1.71
C VAL A 54 5.37 -10.72 2.76
N TYR A 55 4.93 -10.31 3.95
CA TYR A 55 5.75 -10.33 5.16
C TYR A 55 5.42 -11.59 5.94
N THR A 56 6.44 -12.40 6.24
CA THR A 56 6.26 -13.65 6.97
C THR A 56 7.08 -13.66 8.25
N ASN A 57 6.55 -14.32 9.27
CA ASN A 57 7.27 -14.68 10.49
C ASN A 57 6.83 -16.07 10.90
N GLU A 58 7.79 -16.93 11.20
CA GLU A 58 7.54 -18.34 11.54
C GLU A 58 6.68 -19.05 10.47
N ASN A 59 6.95 -18.74 9.21
CA ASN A 59 6.24 -19.27 8.03
C ASN A 59 4.76 -18.86 7.92
N LEU A 60 4.32 -17.90 8.74
CA LEU A 60 2.96 -17.34 8.65
C LEU A 60 3.00 -15.96 8.00
N ILE A 61 2.01 -15.68 7.16
CA ILE A 61 1.88 -14.39 6.50
C ILE A 61 1.11 -13.44 7.42
N HIS A 62 1.73 -12.29 7.72
CA HIS A 62 1.14 -11.26 8.57
C HIS A 62 0.98 -9.91 7.85
N GLY A 63 1.57 -9.76 6.68
CA GLY A 63 1.48 -8.55 5.89
C GLY A 63 1.54 -8.83 4.42
N VAL A 64 0.98 -7.91 3.62
CA VAL A 64 0.98 -8.00 2.16
C VAL A 64 0.99 -6.60 1.58
N PHE A 65 1.68 -6.43 0.46
CA PHE A 65 1.71 -5.16 -0.26
C PHE A 65 2.06 -5.38 -1.73
N ALA A 66 1.58 -4.49 -2.58
CA ALA A 66 2.00 -4.44 -3.97
C ALA A 66 3.08 -3.37 -4.11
N PHE A 67 4.12 -3.67 -4.87
CA PHE A 67 5.24 -2.77 -5.12
C PHE A 67 5.54 -2.76 -6.62
N MET A 68 5.33 -1.60 -7.26
CA MET A 68 5.30 -1.47 -8.71
C MET A 68 6.24 -0.38 -9.18
N PRO A 69 7.26 -0.71 -9.96
CA PRO A 69 8.07 0.31 -10.62
C PRO A 69 7.31 0.91 -11.80
N GLY A 70 7.67 2.14 -12.15
CA GLY A 70 7.13 2.81 -13.33
C GLY A 70 5.97 3.74 -13.03
N ASN A 71 5.48 4.41 -14.08
CA ASN A 71 4.46 5.43 -13.96
C ASN A 71 3.09 4.84 -13.59
N ASP A 72 2.43 5.46 -12.62
CA ASP A 72 1.04 5.16 -12.27
C ASP A 72 0.15 6.25 -12.85
N PRO A 73 -0.76 5.94 -13.79
CA PRO A 73 -1.62 6.96 -14.41
C PRO A 73 -2.44 7.80 -13.43
N THR A 74 -2.83 7.22 -12.27
CA THR A 74 -3.59 7.99 -11.27
C THR A 74 -2.74 9.08 -10.60
N TYR A 75 -1.43 9.04 -10.77
CA TYR A 75 -0.51 10.03 -10.22
C TYR A 75 -0.11 11.12 -11.23
N ASP A 76 -0.61 11.05 -12.47
CA ASP A 76 -0.31 12.04 -13.49
C ASP A 76 -0.95 13.40 -13.19
N TYR A 77 -2.14 13.39 -12.57
CA TYR A 77 -2.82 14.61 -12.14
C TYR A 77 -2.78 14.69 -10.61
N ILE A 78 -2.26 15.79 -10.09
CA ILE A 78 -2.23 16.08 -8.66
C ILE A 78 -2.66 17.54 -8.46
N GLU A 79 -3.51 17.79 -7.47
CA GLU A 79 -3.94 19.14 -7.11
C GLU A 79 -3.68 19.46 -5.64
N ASN A 80 -3.81 20.73 -5.27
CA ASN A 80 -3.52 21.22 -3.92
C ASN A 80 -2.08 20.98 -3.49
N GLY A 81 -1.18 20.94 -4.46
CA GLY A 81 0.24 20.69 -4.24
C GLY A 81 0.89 20.12 -5.49
N SER A 82 2.03 19.48 -5.32
CA SER A 82 2.78 18.86 -6.42
C SER A 82 3.71 17.77 -5.89
N TRP A 83 4.05 16.84 -6.76
CA TRP A 83 5.12 15.88 -6.48
C TRP A 83 6.45 16.64 -6.36
N ARG A 84 7.31 16.21 -5.43
CA ARG A 84 8.59 16.88 -5.19
C ARG A 84 9.65 16.56 -6.24
N SER A 85 9.45 15.52 -7.04
CA SER A 85 10.40 15.12 -8.09
C SER A 85 9.65 14.54 -9.28
N ALA A 86 10.16 14.82 -10.48
CA ALA A 86 9.69 14.21 -11.73
C ALA A 86 10.50 12.96 -12.10
N ALA A 87 11.48 12.56 -11.28
CA ALA A 87 12.29 11.37 -11.54
C ALA A 87 11.47 10.09 -11.50
N PRO A 88 11.94 9.02 -12.13
CA PRO A 88 11.26 7.71 -12.03
C PRO A 88 11.03 7.29 -10.57
N TYR A 89 9.91 6.63 -10.33
CA TYR A 89 9.51 6.24 -8.98
C TYR A 89 8.91 4.84 -8.99
N SER A 90 8.76 4.27 -7.79
CA SER A 90 7.99 3.06 -7.57
C SER A 90 6.84 3.36 -6.63
N THR A 91 5.73 2.65 -6.79
CA THR A 91 4.51 2.88 -6.03
C THR A 91 4.23 1.70 -5.11
N ILE A 92 3.79 2.01 -3.88
CA ILE A 92 3.35 1.02 -2.92
C ILE A 92 1.82 1.09 -2.87
N HIS A 93 1.17 -0.02 -3.19
CA HIS A 93 -0.28 -0.13 -3.19
C HIS A 93 -0.75 -1.26 -2.28
N ARG A 94 -1.97 -1.15 -1.80
CA ARG A 94 -2.68 -2.24 -1.12
C ARG A 94 -1.88 -2.86 0.02
N ILE A 95 -1.19 -2.02 0.79
CA ILE A 95 -0.45 -2.51 1.95
C ILE A 95 -1.41 -2.79 3.10
N ALA A 96 -1.27 -3.97 3.71
CA ALA A 96 -2.12 -4.42 4.79
C ALA A 96 -1.37 -5.35 5.74
N SER A 97 -1.82 -5.38 7.00
CA SER A 97 -1.33 -6.34 7.98
C SER A 97 -2.50 -6.94 8.75
N ASP A 98 -2.27 -8.08 9.39
CA ASP A 98 -3.29 -8.73 10.22
C ASP A 98 -3.30 -8.21 11.67
N GLY A 99 -2.45 -7.24 12.00
CA GLY A 99 -2.42 -6.60 13.31
C GLY A 99 -1.83 -7.43 14.43
N THR A 100 -1.35 -8.63 14.17
CA THR A 100 -0.83 -9.53 15.22
C THR A 100 0.63 -9.24 15.57
N GLU A 101 1.35 -8.54 14.71
CA GLU A 101 2.75 -8.20 14.94
C GLU A 101 2.98 -6.70 14.82
N ARG A 102 3.95 -6.19 15.58
CA ARG A 102 4.33 -4.79 15.53
C ARG A 102 5.30 -4.51 14.39
N GLY A 103 5.21 -3.31 13.84
CA GLY A 103 6.22 -2.82 12.90
C GLY A 103 6.17 -3.45 11.50
N VAL A 104 5.11 -4.16 11.16
CA VAL A 104 4.97 -4.78 9.84
C VAL A 104 5.02 -3.72 8.73
N PHE A 105 4.27 -2.62 8.87
CA PHE A 105 4.28 -1.53 7.89
C PHE A 105 5.71 -0.99 7.69
N THR A 106 6.39 -0.65 8.79
CA THR A 106 7.74 -0.10 8.74
C THR A 106 8.72 -1.06 8.07
N THR A 107 8.61 -2.36 8.37
CA THR A 107 9.46 -3.38 7.75
C THR A 107 9.22 -3.44 6.24
N CYS A 108 7.97 -3.41 5.81
CA CYS A 108 7.61 -3.40 4.38
C CYS A 108 8.14 -2.15 3.69
N ILE A 109 7.98 -0.98 4.30
CA ILE A 109 8.46 0.29 3.75
C ILE A 109 9.99 0.30 3.64
N ASN A 110 10.69 -0.19 4.65
CA ASN A 110 12.16 -0.23 4.62
C ASN A 110 12.66 -1.11 3.47
N TYR A 111 11.99 -2.24 3.22
CA TYR A 111 12.29 -3.06 2.05
C TYR A 111 12.14 -2.25 0.76
N CYS A 112 11.04 -1.52 0.60
CA CYS A 112 10.81 -0.71 -0.59
C CYS A 112 11.88 0.39 -0.75
N LYS A 113 12.29 1.02 0.36
CA LYS A 113 13.34 2.06 0.34
C LYS A 113 14.69 1.51 -0.14
N GLU A 114 14.97 0.25 0.14
CA GLU A 114 16.19 -0.40 -0.34
C GLU A 114 16.13 -0.68 -1.84
N GLN A 115 14.93 -0.84 -2.40
CA GLN A 115 14.74 -1.17 -3.80
C GLN A 115 14.63 0.06 -4.71
N SER A 116 14.20 1.21 -4.17
CA SER A 116 13.96 2.40 -4.98
C SER A 116 14.25 3.67 -4.18
N PRO A 117 14.94 4.65 -4.79
CA PRO A 117 15.23 5.92 -4.10
C PRO A 117 14.05 6.89 -4.12
N HIS A 118 13.01 6.63 -4.90
CA HIS A 118 11.84 7.50 -5.00
C HIS A 118 10.58 6.65 -4.93
N LEU A 119 9.80 6.85 -3.87
CA LEU A 119 8.59 6.09 -3.59
C LEU A 119 7.39 7.03 -3.54
N ARG A 120 6.24 6.56 -4.04
CA ARG A 120 4.96 7.24 -3.92
C ARG A 120 3.94 6.30 -3.29
N ILE A 121 3.05 6.87 -2.49
CA ILE A 121 1.98 6.15 -1.81
C ILE A 121 0.80 7.11 -1.61
N ASP A 122 -0.40 6.58 -1.57
CA ASP A 122 -1.60 7.37 -1.26
C ASP A 122 -2.48 6.64 -0.25
N THR A 123 -3.35 7.39 0.42
CA THR A 123 -4.35 6.82 1.32
C THR A 123 -5.56 7.74 1.42
N HIS A 124 -6.67 7.20 1.91
CA HIS A 124 -7.90 7.96 2.13
C HIS A 124 -7.71 8.95 3.30
N GLU A 125 -8.33 10.13 3.19
CA GLU A 125 -8.24 11.13 4.25
C GLU A 125 -8.74 10.64 5.61
N ASN A 126 -9.66 9.69 5.63
CA ASN A 126 -10.21 9.10 6.86
C ASN A 126 -9.30 8.03 7.47
N ASN A 127 -8.24 7.64 6.80
CA ASN A 127 -7.32 6.63 7.30
C ASN A 127 -6.24 7.27 8.16
N GLU A 128 -6.60 7.64 9.38
CA GLU A 128 -5.69 8.32 10.31
C GLU A 128 -4.49 7.46 10.69
N VAL A 129 -4.71 6.14 10.85
CA VAL A 129 -3.63 5.21 11.19
C VAL A 129 -2.59 5.18 10.08
N MET A 130 -3.04 5.04 8.84
CA MET A 130 -2.14 4.98 7.68
C MET A 130 -1.42 6.30 7.46
N LYS A 131 -2.12 7.44 7.57
CA LYS A 131 -1.48 8.75 7.43
C LYS A 131 -0.33 8.91 8.43
N HIS A 132 -0.57 8.51 9.68
CA HIS A 132 0.45 8.59 10.73
C HIS A 132 1.66 7.69 10.40
N LEU A 133 1.41 6.46 9.97
CA LEU A 133 2.48 5.51 9.62
C LEU A 133 3.30 5.98 8.42
N ILE A 134 2.65 6.52 7.40
CA ILE A 134 3.30 7.06 6.21
C ILE A 134 4.24 8.20 6.60
N GLU A 135 3.74 9.17 7.36
CA GLU A 135 4.55 10.33 7.77
C GLU A 135 5.68 9.92 8.72
N LYS A 136 5.40 9.00 9.64
CA LYS A 136 6.40 8.47 10.58
C LYS A 136 7.56 7.80 9.83
N ASN A 137 7.30 7.24 8.67
CA ASN A 137 8.32 6.58 7.86
C ASN A 137 9.02 7.50 6.86
N GLY A 138 8.86 8.82 7.01
CA GLY A 138 9.64 9.81 6.28
C GLY A 138 9.03 10.27 4.97
N PHE A 139 7.77 9.92 4.70
CA PHE A 139 7.07 10.44 3.52
C PHE A 139 6.53 11.83 3.80
N ILE A 140 6.45 12.64 2.75
CA ILE A 140 5.94 14.01 2.81
C ILE A 140 4.66 14.10 2.00
N LYS A 141 3.65 14.76 2.55
CA LYS A 141 2.39 15.05 1.85
C LYS A 141 2.66 15.94 0.65
N CYS A 142 2.17 15.53 -0.52
CA CYS A 142 2.37 16.26 -1.78
C CYS A 142 1.11 16.95 -2.29
N GLY A 143 -0.06 16.37 -2.07
CA GLY A 143 -1.31 16.92 -2.58
C GLY A 143 -2.42 15.88 -2.61
N THR A 144 -3.37 16.09 -3.52
CA THR A 144 -4.54 15.24 -3.68
C THR A 144 -4.54 14.61 -5.08
N ILE A 145 -4.75 13.29 -5.14
CA ILE A 145 -4.96 12.56 -6.40
C ILE A 145 -6.35 11.95 -6.39
N TYR A 146 -6.77 11.45 -7.54
CA TYR A 146 -8.07 10.80 -7.69
C TYR A 146 -7.87 9.41 -8.29
N VAL A 147 -8.52 8.41 -7.66
CA VAL A 147 -8.47 7.02 -8.14
C VAL A 147 -9.58 6.80 -9.19
N GLU A 148 -9.63 5.60 -9.79
CA GLU A 148 -10.49 5.32 -10.93
C GLU A 148 -11.97 5.65 -10.73
N ASP A 149 -12.49 5.44 -9.52
CA ASP A 149 -13.91 5.74 -9.22
C ASP A 149 -14.17 7.23 -8.98
N GLY A 150 -13.16 8.09 -9.12
CA GLY A 150 -13.26 9.52 -8.90
C GLY A 150 -13.09 9.97 -7.46
N SER A 151 -12.92 9.04 -6.52
CA SER A 151 -12.71 9.42 -5.13
C SER A 151 -11.29 9.93 -4.89
N SER A 152 -11.17 10.88 -3.95
CA SER A 152 -9.90 11.53 -3.63
C SER A 152 -9.04 10.69 -2.70
N ARG A 153 -7.72 10.87 -2.83
CA ARG A 153 -6.71 10.30 -1.92
C ARG A 153 -5.67 11.35 -1.61
N ILE A 154 -5.08 11.25 -0.44
CA ILE A 154 -3.93 12.07 -0.08
C ILE A 154 -2.68 11.37 -0.59
N ALA A 155 -1.86 12.11 -1.33
CA ALA A 155 -0.65 11.60 -1.97
C ALA A 155 0.59 12.02 -1.21
N PHE A 156 1.52 11.08 -1.07
CA PHE A 156 2.78 11.28 -0.35
C PHE A 156 3.93 10.75 -1.19
N ASP A 157 5.12 11.33 -1.02
CA ASP A 157 6.32 10.77 -1.61
C ASP A 157 7.46 10.66 -0.59
N TYR A 158 8.41 9.80 -0.92
CA TYR A 158 9.68 9.64 -0.20
C TYR A 158 10.82 9.79 -1.21
N LEU A 159 11.78 10.64 -0.89
CA LEU A 159 13.02 10.84 -1.65
C LEU A 159 14.19 10.49 -0.74
N LYS A 160 15.07 9.61 -1.23
CA LYS A 160 16.27 9.21 -0.51
C LYS A 160 17.30 10.34 -0.44
#